data_7b3f16627403ea4c088ad1d02b2e90fd
#
_entry.id   7b3f16627403ea4c088ad1d02b2e90fd
#
_cell.length_a   1.000
_cell.length_b   1.000
_cell.length_c   1.000
_cell.angle_alpha   90.00
_cell.angle_beta   90.00
_cell.angle_gamma   90.00
#
_symmetry.space_group_name_H-M   'P 1'
#
loop_
_entity.id
_entity.type
_entity.pdbx_description
1 polymer ?
#
loop_
_entity_poly.entity_id
_entity_poly.type
_entity_poly.pdbx_seq_one_letter_code
_entity_poly.pdbx_strand_id
1 'polypeptide(L)'
;MILDKAGIKRSFAAASVTYDSVAELQRTVGKELLRSIDTRKLSGSVLDLGCGTGFLTGELLAHSNHETTIALDIALSMLQTTQAKLANKRNISCICADAEHLPLAGQSIDNVLSNLALQWCSNLETVFIDIKRSLKPEGQLVFSTFGPQTLYELKSAWATVDNYNHVNAFCSETQLQQFLQEAGFKNSQIKSTFYTPRYESVWTLMQELKNLGAHHVIAGRNKKITTKTAMQQMISAYEKHRVNLSLIHI
;
A
#
# COMPACT_ATOMS: atom_id res chain seq x y z
N MET A 1 7.94 12.84 5.56
CA MET A 1 8.95 12.58 4.47
C MET A 1 8.28 12.95 3.16
N ILE A 2 8.96 13.67 2.27
CA ILE A 2 8.39 14.03 0.95
C ILE A 2 8.66 12.88 -0.01
N LEU A 3 7.60 12.31 -0.58
CA LEU A 3 7.66 11.28 -1.61
C LEU A 3 7.58 11.91 -3.02
N ASP A 4 8.26 11.30 -3.99
CA ASP A 4 8.13 11.70 -5.40
C ASP A 4 6.84 11.09 -5.99
N LYS A 5 5.73 11.81 -5.90
CA LYS A 5 4.42 11.37 -6.44
C LYS A 5 4.45 11.01 -7.92
N ALA A 6 5.18 11.78 -8.72
CA ALA A 6 5.33 11.46 -10.15
C ALA A 6 6.14 10.17 -10.34
N GLY A 7 7.15 9.95 -9.50
CA GLY A 7 7.90 8.70 -9.45
C GLY A 7 7.04 7.51 -9.04
N ILE A 8 6.24 7.66 -7.98
CA ILE A 8 5.28 6.64 -7.52
C ILE A 8 4.34 6.24 -8.66
N LYS A 9 3.67 7.23 -9.27
CA LYS A 9 2.76 7.00 -10.39
C LYS A 9 3.43 6.25 -11.54
N ARG A 10 4.64 6.65 -11.94
CA ARG A 10 5.40 5.98 -13.02
C ARG A 10 5.79 4.55 -12.64
N SER A 11 6.24 4.32 -11.41
CA SER A 11 6.67 3.00 -10.93
C SER A 11 5.52 2.00 -10.92
N PHE A 12 4.37 2.37 -10.35
CA PHE A 12 3.18 1.51 -10.36
C PHE A 12 2.62 1.36 -11.78
N ALA A 13 2.63 2.40 -12.60
CA ALA A 13 2.23 2.28 -13.99
C ALA A 13 3.07 1.25 -14.75
N ALA A 14 4.37 1.26 -14.58
CA ALA A 14 5.27 0.28 -15.21
C ALA A 14 5.09 -1.15 -14.65
N ALA A 15 4.76 -1.25 -13.36
CA ALA A 15 4.57 -2.53 -12.68
C ALA A 15 3.21 -3.20 -12.99
N SER A 16 2.25 -2.53 -13.59
CA SER A 16 0.88 -3.03 -13.79
C SER A 16 0.80 -4.39 -14.49
N VAL A 17 1.78 -4.73 -15.32
CA VAL A 17 1.85 -6.02 -16.05
C VAL A 17 2.52 -7.13 -15.23
N THR A 18 3.35 -6.82 -14.25
CA THR A 18 4.08 -7.79 -13.41
C THR A 18 3.52 -7.92 -12.01
N TYR A 19 2.75 -6.93 -11.57
CA TYR A 19 2.27 -6.79 -10.18
C TYR A 19 1.61 -8.07 -9.66
N ASP A 20 0.67 -8.62 -10.40
CA ASP A 20 -0.10 -9.80 -9.95
C ASP A 20 0.74 -11.05 -9.78
N SER A 21 1.83 -11.20 -10.52
CA SER A 21 2.71 -12.36 -10.42
C SER A 21 3.52 -12.39 -9.11
N VAL A 22 3.65 -11.23 -8.44
CA VAL A 22 4.48 -11.07 -7.23
C VAL A 22 3.71 -10.51 -6.03
N ALA A 23 2.44 -10.15 -6.16
CA ALA A 23 1.65 -9.49 -5.12
C ALA A 23 1.01 -10.50 -4.11
N GLU A 24 1.73 -11.56 -3.73
CA GLU A 24 1.19 -12.57 -2.79
C GLU A 24 0.94 -11.99 -1.41
N LEU A 25 1.89 -11.21 -0.88
CA LEU A 25 1.73 -10.53 0.40
C LEU A 25 0.52 -9.60 0.40
N GLN A 26 0.37 -8.78 -0.66
CA GLN A 26 -0.73 -7.84 -0.79
C GLN A 26 -2.08 -8.57 -0.81
N ARG A 27 -2.16 -9.72 -1.47
CA ARG A 27 -3.35 -10.57 -1.45
C ARG A 27 -3.63 -11.17 -0.08
N THR A 28 -2.59 -11.63 0.61
CA THR A 28 -2.71 -12.20 1.96
C THR A 28 -3.22 -11.14 2.94
N VAL A 29 -2.58 -9.97 2.97
CA VAL A 29 -2.99 -8.84 3.82
C VAL A 29 -4.41 -8.37 3.47
N GLY A 30 -4.76 -8.26 2.18
CA GLY A 30 -6.09 -7.87 1.73
C GLY A 30 -7.18 -8.87 2.18
N LYS A 31 -6.91 -10.17 2.13
CA LYS A 31 -7.83 -11.20 2.66
C LYS A 31 -8.01 -11.08 4.18
N GLU A 32 -6.93 -10.81 4.92
CA GLU A 32 -7.02 -10.62 6.37
C GLU A 32 -7.74 -9.32 6.73
N LEU A 33 -7.53 -8.26 5.96
CA LEU A 33 -8.27 -7.01 6.10
C LEU A 33 -9.78 -7.25 5.97
N LEU A 34 -10.21 -8.00 4.95
CA LEU A 34 -11.62 -8.35 4.76
C LEU A 34 -12.16 -9.26 5.86
N ARG A 35 -11.35 -10.19 6.38
CA ARG A 35 -11.75 -11.05 7.53
C ARG A 35 -11.89 -10.27 8.83
N SER A 36 -11.25 -9.12 8.97
CA SER A 36 -11.35 -8.28 10.17
C SER A 36 -12.69 -7.55 10.30
N ILE A 37 -13.49 -7.55 9.24
CA ILE A 37 -14.81 -6.92 9.17
C ILE A 37 -15.87 -7.93 8.74
N ASP A 38 -17.12 -7.65 9.09
CA ASP A 38 -18.25 -8.40 8.53
C ASP A 38 -18.64 -7.80 7.17
N THR A 39 -18.09 -8.34 6.08
CA THR A 39 -18.32 -7.83 4.72
C THR A 39 -19.81 -7.83 4.33
N ARG A 40 -20.66 -8.64 4.97
CA ARG A 40 -22.12 -8.67 4.74
C ARG A 40 -22.83 -7.43 5.25
N LYS A 41 -22.18 -6.68 6.17
CA LYS A 41 -22.69 -5.41 6.70
C LYS A 41 -22.28 -4.21 5.87
N LEU A 42 -21.39 -4.39 4.90
CA LEU A 42 -21.06 -3.31 3.96
C LEU A 42 -22.30 -3.01 3.12
N SER A 43 -22.74 -1.78 3.15
CA SER A 43 -23.90 -1.29 2.41
C SER A 43 -23.57 0.03 1.69
N GLY A 44 -24.41 0.43 0.77
CA GLY A 44 -24.25 1.68 0.03
C GLY A 44 -23.02 1.69 -0.88
N SER A 45 -22.25 2.77 -0.84
CA SER A 45 -21.06 2.96 -1.64
C SER A 45 -19.78 2.55 -0.88
N VAL A 46 -18.94 1.76 -1.54
CA VAL A 46 -17.64 1.34 -1.01
C VAL A 46 -16.52 1.88 -1.89
N LEU A 47 -15.57 2.59 -1.31
CA LEU A 47 -14.34 3.05 -1.97
C LEU A 47 -13.21 2.07 -1.67
N ASP A 48 -12.60 1.50 -2.71
CA ASP A 48 -11.28 0.84 -2.64
C ASP A 48 -10.21 1.86 -3.01
N LEU A 49 -9.51 2.38 -1.99
CA LEU A 49 -8.55 3.46 -2.11
C LEU A 49 -7.13 2.92 -2.32
N GLY A 50 -6.56 3.14 -3.50
CA GLY A 50 -5.33 2.52 -3.97
C GLY A 50 -5.58 1.10 -4.43
N CYS A 51 -6.57 0.90 -5.29
CA CYS A 51 -7.05 -0.41 -5.70
C CYS A 51 -6.04 -1.27 -6.47
N GLY A 52 -4.97 -0.66 -7.00
CA GLY A 52 -3.96 -1.33 -7.81
C GLY A 52 -4.59 -2.05 -9.01
N THR A 53 -4.30 -3.34 -9.13
CA THR A 53 -4.84 -4.22 -10.18
C THR A 53 -6.21 -4.83 -9.83
N GLY A 54 -6.89 -4.33 -8.79
CA GLY A 54 -8.28 -4.64 -8.46
C GLY A 54 -8.51 -5.93 -7.67
N PHE A 55 -7.51 -6.43 -6.95
CA PHE A 55 -7.69 -7.62 -6.12
C PHE A 55 -8.75 -7.40 -5.02
N LEU A 56 -8.57 -6.37 -4.18
CA LEU A 56 -9.53 -6.08 -3.10
C LEU A 56 -10.90 -5.70 -3.66
N THR A 57 -10.94 -4.90 -4.73
CA THR A 57 -12.16 -4.57 -5.47
C THR A 57 -12.93 -5.82 -5.89
N GLY A 58 -12.23 -6.83 -6.45
CA GLY A 58 -12.83 -8.10 -6.88
C GLY A 58 -13.40 -8.92 -5.73
N GLU A 59 -12.69 -8.99 -4.62
CA GLU A 59 -13.14 -9.67 -3.39
C GLU A 59 -14.39 -8.97 -2.80
N LEU A 60 -14.42 -7.64 -2.77
CA LEU A 60 -15.59 -6.86 -2.33
C LEU A 60 -16.82 -7.16 -3.19
N LEU A 61 -16.66 -7.14 -4.51
CA LEU A 61 -17.75 -7.46 -5.46
C LEU A 61 -18.23 -8.92 -5.39
N ALA A 62 -17.41 -9.82 -4.86
CA ALA A 62 -17.75 -11.24 -4.73
C ALA A 62 -18.42 -11.58 -3.39
N HIS A 63 -18.10 -10.83 -2.33
CA HIS A 63 -18.40 -11.24 -0.95
C HIS A 63 -19.21 -10.24 -0.13
N SER A 64 -19.66 -9.14 -0.72
CA SER A 64 -20.51 -8.15 -0.05
C SER A 64 -21.73 -7.75 -0.90
N ASN A 65 -22.75 -7.24 -0.21
CA ASN A 65 -24.03 -6.85 -0.85
C ASN A 65 -24.18 -5.32 -0.99
N HIS A 66 -23.05 -4.59 -1.04
CA HIS A 66 -23.07 -3.14 -1.21
C HIS A 66 -23.54 -2.74 -2.62
N GLU A 67 -24.01 -1.50 -2.74
CA GLU A 67 -24.67 -1.03 -3.97
C GLU A 67 -23.68 -0.66 -5.07
N THR A 68 -22.59 0.01 -4.72
CA THR A 68 -21.61 0.54 -5.66
C THR A 68 -20.20 0.43 -5.13
N THR A 69 -19.26 -0.02 -5.96
CA THR A 69 -17.83 0.02 -5.70
C THR A 69 -17.17 1.14 -6.49
N ILE A 70 -16.33 1.93 -5.83
CA ILE A 70 -15.45 2.90 -6.47
C ILE A 70 -14.02 2.40 -6.31
N ALA A 71 -13.36 2.10 -7.41
CA ALA A 71 -11.93 1.73 -7.43
C ALA A 71 -11.12 2.98 -7.78
N LEU A 72 -10.27 3.44 -6.86
CA LEU A 72 -9.45 4.63 -7.05
C LEU A 72 -7.96 4.27 -6.99
N ASP A 73 -7.20 4.73 -7.97
CA ASP A 73 -5.74 4.60 -7.99
C ASP A 73 -5.09 5.80 -8.70
N ILE A 74 -3.85 6.11 -8.32
CA ILE A 74 -3.09 7.20 -8.96
C ILE A 74 -2.55 6.81 -10.33
N ALA A 75 -2.37 5.51 -10.60
CA ALA A 75 -1.80 4.97 -11.83
C ALA A 75 -2.91 4.47 -12.76
N LEU A 76 -3.11 5.17 -13.88
CA LEU A 76 -4.15 4.81 -14.86
C LEU A 76 -4.03 3.37 -15.38
N SER A 77 -2.81 2.87 -15.59
CA SER A 77 -2.59 1.49 -16.07
C SER A 77 -3.01 0.43 -15.04
N MET A 78 -2.91 0.71 -13.74
CA MET A 78 -3.49 -0.14 -12.69
C MET A 78 -5.01 -0.22 -12.84
N LEU A 79 -5.69 0.91 -12.99
CA LEU A 79 -7.13 0.96 -13.23
C LEU A 79 -7.56 0.27 -14.51
N GLN A 80 -6.79 0.40 -15.59
CA GLN A 80 -7.06 -0.33 -16.84
C GLN A 80 -6.99 -1.84 -16.63
N THR A 81 -6.02 -2.33 -15.83
CA THR A 81 -5.94 -3.74 -15.45
C THR A 81 -7.15 -4.14 -14.60
N THR A 82 -7.54 -3.32 -13.62
CA THR A 82 -8.75 -3.53 -12.80
C THR A 82 -10.00 -3.62 -13.67
N GLN A 83 -10.21 -2.69 -14.59
CA GLN A 83 -11.35 -2.69 -15.52
C GLN A 83 -11.38 -3.93 -16.40
N ALA A 84 -10.23 -4.35 -16.94
CA ALA A 84 -10.14 -5.56 -17.76
C ALA A 84 -10.51 -6.82 -16.98
N LYS A 85 -10.00 -6.97 -15.75
CA LYS A 85 -10.30 -8.12 -14.88
C LYS A 85 -11.76 -8.17 -14.43
N LEU A 86 -12.36 -7.02 -14.19
CA LEU A 86 -13.70 -6.90 -13.63
C LEU A 86 -14.75 -6.48 -14.67
N ALA A 87 -14.46 -6.62 -15.96
CA ALA A 87 -15.32 -6.21 -17.07
C ALA A 87 -16.74 -6.82 -17.02
N ASN A 88 -16.87 -8.00 -16.45
CA ASN A 88 -18.15 -8.71 -16.30
C ASN A 88 -18.89 -8.38 -14.98
N LYS A 89 -18.30 -7.54 -14.14
CA LYS A 89 -18.92 -7.08 -12.90
C LYS A 89 -19.72 -5.81 -13.13
N ARG A 90 -20.82 -5.69 -12.39
CA ARG A 90 -21.67 -4.49 -12.42
C ARG A 90 -21.38 -3.63 -11.20
N ASN A 91 -21.82 -2.38 -11.21
CA ASN A 91 -21.75 -1.45 -10.09
C ASN A 91 -20.32 -1.10 -9.65
N ILE A 92 -19.40 -1.03 -10.61
CA ILE A 92 -18.01 -0.56 -10.39
C ILE A 92 -17.76 0.70 -11.20
N SER A 93 -17.14 1.69 -10.56
CA SER A 93 -16.62 2.92 -11.18
C SER A 93 -15.13 3.03 -10.89
N CYS A 94 -14.34 3.45 -11.88
CA CYS A 94 -12.89 3.63 -11.72
C CYS A 94 -12.55 5.13 -11.78
N ILE A 95 -11.79 5.62 -10.81
CA ILE A 95 -11.35 7.01 -10.71
C ILE A 95 -9.83 7.07 -10.65
N CYS A 96 -9.20 7.75 -11.60
CA CYS A 96 -7.75 7.99 -11.58
C CYS A 96 -7.48 9.29 -10.81
N ALA A 97 -7.06 9.17 -9.55
CA ALA A 97 -6.80 10.31 -8.68
C ALA A 97 -5.74 10.01 -7.61
N ASP A 98 -5.19 11.06 -7.00
CA ASP A 98 -4.30 10.95 -5.84
C ASP A 98 -5.14 10.87 -4.56
N ALA A 99 -4.81 9.92 -3.69
CA ALA A 99 -5.42 9.77 -2.36
C ALA A 99 -5.23 11.02 -1.47
N GLU A 100 -4.24 11.86 -1.73
CA GLU A 100 -4.04 13.12 -1.02
C GLU A 100 -5.00 14.23 -1.47
N HIS A 101 -5.77 14.03 -2.53
CA HIS A 101 -6.77 14.96 -3.08
C HIS A 101 -7.96 14.19 -3.62
N LEU A 102 -8.83 13.69 -2.74
CA LEU A 102 -9.95 12.86 -3.14
C LEU A 102 -11.01 13.67 -3.93
N PRO A 103 -11.31 13.30 -5.18
CA PRO A 103 -12.33 13.99 -5.99
C PRO A 103 -13.75 13.52 -5.63
N LEU A 104 -14.04 13.47 -4.34
CA LEU A 104 -15.30 12.98 -3.79
C LEU A 104 -16.01 14.09 -3.03
N ALA A 105 -17.33 14.12 -3.15
CA ALA A 105 -18.16 15.03 -2.36
C ALA A 105 -18.10 14.68 -0.87
N GLY A 106 -18.35 15.65 -0.02
CA GLY A 106 -18.51 15.39 1.42
C GLY A 106 -19.70 14.46 1.68
N GLN A 107 -19.57 13.56 2.65
CA GLN A 107 -20.61 12.65 3.07
C GLN A 107 -21.26 11.85 1.92
N SER A 108 -20.43 11.37 0.98
CA SER A 108 -20.89 10.64 -0.20
C SER A 108 -20.59 9.13 -0.16
N ILE A 109 -19.69 8.69 0.71
CA ILE A 109 -19.18 7.31 0.78
C ILE A 109 -19.60 6.67 2.09
N ASP A 110 -20.10 5.44 2.04
CA ASP A 110 -20.46 4.69 3.24
C ASP A 110 -19.27 3.98 3.87
N ASN A 111 -18.38 3.39 3.03
CA ASN A 111 -17.21 2.67 3.53
C ASN A 111 -15.98 2.97 2.66
N VAL A 112 -14.83 3.14 3.30
CA VAL A 112 -13.53 3.25 2.64
C VAL A 112 -12.66 2.08 3.08
N LEU A 113 -12.18 1.31 2.11
CA LEU A 113 -11.17 0.28 2.33
C LEU A 113 -9.88 0.67 1.59
N SER A 114 -8.73 0.33 2.18
CA SER A 114 -7.42 0.57 1.56
C SER A 114 -6.45 -0.52 1.98
N ASN A 115 -5.86 -1.23 1.02
CA ASN A 115 -4.93 -2.30 1.30
C ASN A 115 -3.52 -1.96 0.83
N LEU A 116 -2.61 -1.74 1.77
CA LEU A 116 -1.19 -1.45 1.52
C LEU A 116 -0.98 -0.33 0.46
N ALA A 117 -1.76 0.75 0.57
CA ALA A 117 -1.66 1.90 -0.34
C ALA A 117 -1.28 3.21 0.39
N LEU A 118 -1.76 3.42 1.62
CA LEU A 118 -1.61 4.69 2.33
C LEU A 118 -0.16 5.05 2.67
N GLN A 119 0.76 4.08 2.76
CA GLN A 119 2.19 4.34 2.94
C GLN A 119 2.84 5.12 1.77
N TRP A 120 2.17 5.26 0.65
CA TRP A 120 2.59 6.03 -0.52
C TRP A 120 2.11 7.49 -0.48
N CYS A 121 1.45 7.89 0.59
CA CYS A 121 1.04 9.26 0.83
C CYS A 121 2.10 10.01 1.63
N SER A 122 2.41 11.23 1.21
CA SER A 122 3.38 12.11 1.89
C SER A 122 2.82 12.71 3.16
N ASN A 123 1.51 12.95 3.18
CA ASN A 123 0.79 13.56 4.30
C ASN A 123 -0.46 12.75 4.66
N LEU A 124 -0.29 11.76 5.54
CA LEU A 124 -1.39 10.90 6.00
C LEU A 124 -2.44 11.65 6.82
N GLU A 125 -2.05 12.67 7.55
CA GLU A 125 -2.99 13.52 8.30
C GLU A 125 -4.04 14.12 7.38
N THR A 126 -3.61 14.79 6.31
CA THR A 126 -4.50 15.36 5.30
C THR A 126 -5.37 14.28 4.62
N VAL A 127 -4.78 13.12 4.34
CA VAL A 127 -5.52 11.99 3.74
C VAL A 127 -6.65 11.52 4.64
N PHE A 128 -6.38 11.33 5.94
CA PHE A 128 -7.43 10.90 6.88
C PHE A 128 -8.51 11.96 7.07
N ILE A 129 -8.15 13.25 7.08
CA ILE A 129 -9.12 14.36 7.12
C ILE A 129 -10.03 14.30 5.88
N ASP A 130 -9.47 14.10 4.69
CA ASP A 130 -10.23 14.09 3.44
C ASP A 130 -11.08 12.82 3.31
N ILE A 131 -10.59 11.66 3.77
CA ILE A 131 -11.39 10.45 3.91
C ILE A 131 -12.57 10.70 4.86
N LYS A 132 -12.31 11.28 6.04
CA LYS A 132 -13.37 11.57 7.02
C LYS A 132 -14.42 12.54 6.49
N ARG A 133 -14.01 13.55 5.74
CA ARG A 133 -14.91 14.49 5.04
C ARG A 133 -15.82 13.76 4.04
N SER A 134 -15.26 12.78 3.32
CA SER A 134 -15.98 12.05 2.27
C SER A 134 -16.92 10.98 2.83
N LEU A 135 -16.64 10.47 4.02
CA LEU A 135 -17.49 9.48 4.69
C LEU A 135 -18.79 10.09 5.18
N LYS A 136 -19.90 9.38 4.98
CA LYS A 136 -21.19 9.68 5.60
C LYS A 136 -21.11 9.56 7.12
N PRO A 137 -22.09 10.11 7.88
CA PRO A 137 -22.26 9.76 9.28
C PRO A 137 -22.30 8.24 9.44
N GLU A 138 -21.61 7.70 10.46
CA GLU A 138 -21.44 6.26 10.72
C GLU A 138 -20.64 5.48 9.66
N GLY A 139 -20.13 6.16 8.62
CA GLY A 139 -19.25 5.57 7.61
C GLY A 139 -17.93 5.10 8.21
N GLN A 140 -17.36 4.01 7.67
CA GLN A 140 -16.20 3.33 8.22
C GLN A 140 -14.98 3.46 7.31
N LEU A 141 -13.80 3.57 7.93
CA LEU A 141 -12.50 3.42 7.30
C LEU A 141 -11.84 2.14 7.81
N VAL A 142 -11.45 1.26 6.88
CA VAL A 142 -10.67 0.05 7.20
C VAL A 142 -9.46 0.01 6.28
N PHE A 143 -8.26 -0.05 6.84
CA PHE A 143 -7.05 -0.04 6.02
C PHE A 143 -5.93 -0.90 6.61
N SER A 144 -5.02 -1.28 5.74
CA SER A 144 -3.72 -1.85 6.10
C SER A 144 -2.60 -0.96 5.59
N THR A 145 -1.51 -0.91 6.34
CA THR A 145 -0.30 -0.17 5.99
C THR A 145 0.93 -0.83 6.60
N PHE A 146 2.10 -0.52 6.08
CA PHE A 146 3.36 -1.01 6.65
C PHE A 146 3.75 -0.25 7.91
N GLY A 147 4.36 -0.97 8.85
CA GLY A 147 4.90 -0.42 10.09
C GLY A 147 6.42 -0.17 10.03
N PRO A 148 7.00 0.45 11.07
CA PRO A 148 8.42 0.89 11.09
C PRO A 148 9.45 -0.22 10.90
N GLN A 149 9.10 -1.46 11.24
CA GLN A 149 10.01 -2.61 11.15
C GLN A 149 10.05 -3.24 9.76
N THR A 150 9.19 -2.80 8.84
CA THR A 150 9.13 -3.30 7.46
C THR A 150 10.48 -3.12 6.78
N LEU A 151 10.99 -4.22 6.21
CA LEU A 151 12.28 -4.28 5.51
C LEU A 151 13.47 -3.79 6.37
N TYR A 152 13.41 -4.01 7.68
CA TYR A 152 14.45 -3.58 8.62
C TYR A 152 15.85 -4.11 8.22
N GLU A 153 15.94 -5.38 7.81
CA GLU A 153 17.20 -6.01 7.40
C GLU A 153 17.77 -5.33 6.16
N LEU A 154 16.94 -5.03 5.16
CA LEU A 154 17.36 -4.33 3.95
C LEU A 154 17.81 -2.89 4.28
N LYS A 155 17.07 -2.21 5.13
CA LYS A 155 17.40 -0.86 5.62
C LYS A 155 18.73 -0.86 6.37
N SER A 156 18.94 -1.82 7.28
CA SER A 156 20.18 -1.97 8.06
C SER A 156 21.37 -2.31 7.16
N ALA A 157 21.18 -3.18 6.17
CA ALA A 157 22.23 -3.54 5.23
C ALA A 157 22.68 -2.33 4.39
N TRP A 158 21.76 -1.55 3.86
CA TRP A 158 22.09 -0.33 3.12
C TRP A 158 22.76 0.74 3.96
N ALA A 159 22.41 0.87 5.24
CA ALA A 159 23.03 1.82 6.17
C ALA A 159 24.53 1.54 6.38
N THR A 160 25.05 0.35 6.04
CA THR A 160 26.48 0.05 6.05
C THR A 160 27.22 0.54 4.80
N VAL A 161 26.49 0.91 3.75
CA VAL A 161 27.04 1.27 2.45
C VAL A 161 27.09 2.79 2.26
N ASP A 162 25.99 3.45 2.59
CA ASP A 162 25.88 4.91 2.48
C ASP A 162 24.81 5.47 3.44
N ASN A 163 24.68 6.80 3.46
CA ASN A 163 23.74 7.51 4.32
C ASN A 163 22.41 7.87 3.60
N TYR A 164 22.12 7.27 2.46
CA TYR A 164 20.88 7.53 1.75
C TYR A 164 19.76 6.60 2.23
N ASN A 165 18.53 7.06 2.14
CA ASN A 165 17.39 6.23 2.41
C ASN A 165 17.09 5.34 1.20
N HIS A 166 17.25 4.03 1.36
CA HIS A 166 16.92 3.01 0.35
C HIS A 166 15.56 2.34 0.59
N VAL A 167 14.99 2.53 1.77
CA VAL A 167 13.68 2.01 2.17
C VAL A 167 12.87 3.16 2.76
N ASN A 168 11.58 3.23 2.44
CA ASN A 168 10.69 4.24 3.01
C ASN A 168 10.63 4.13 4.54
N ALA A 169 10.46 5.27 5.22
CA ALA A 169 10.04 5.27 6.61
C ALA A 169 8.52 5.12 6.67
N PHE A 170 8.05 4.26 7.56
CA PHE A 170 6.63 4.01 7.78
C PHE A 170 6.21 4.55 9.14
N CYS A 171 4.93 4.94 9.25
CA CYS A 171 4.39 5.48 10.49
C CYS A 171 4.30 4.42 11.57
N SER A 172 4.56 4.82 12.81
CA SER A 172 4.29 3.99 13.98
C SER A 172 2.79 3.93 14.30
N GLU A 173 2.39 2.94 15.09
CA GLU A 173 1.01 2.84 15.59
C GLU A 173 0.57 4.12 16.32
N THR A 174 1.45 4.69 17.14
CA THR A 174 1.18 5.94 17.87
C THR A 174 0.93 7.11 16.93
N GLN A 175 1.73 7.23 15.85
CA GLN A 175 1.53 8.28 14.86
C GLN A 175 0.22 8.08 14.09
N LEU A 176 -0.09 6.86 13.67
CA LEU A 176 -1.36 6.55 13.00
C LEU A 176 -2.55 6.84 13.90
N GLN A 177 -2.49 6.46 15.18
CA GLN A 177 -3.53 6.73 16.15
C GLN A 177 -3.77 8.24 16.33
N GLN A 178 -2.69 9.01 16.41
CA GLN A 178 -2.76 10.46 16.49
C GLN A 178 -3.42 11.06 15.25
N PHE A 179 -2.97 10.72 14.04
CA PHE A 179 -3.55 11.25 12.80
C PHE A 179 -5.04 10.89 12.64
N LEU A 180 -5.42 9.67 12.99
CA LEU A 180 -6.82 9.25 12.98
C LEU A 180 -7.67 10.06 13.97
N GLN A 181 -7.15 10.30 15.17
CA GLN A 181 -7.84 11.09 16.21
C GLN A 181 -8.00 12.56 15.75
N GLU A 182 -6.96 13.17 15.20
CA GLU A 182 -6.96 14.55 14.67
C GLU A 182 -7.93 14.69 13.49
N ALA A 183 -8.06 13.66 12.66
CA ALA A 183 -9.04 13.61 11.58
C ALA A 183 -10.50 13.35 12.06
N GLY A 184 -10.71 13.08 13.36
CA GLY A 184 -12.03 12.89 13.96
C GLY A 184 -12.53 11.44 13.95
N PHE A 185 -11.66 10.44 13.79
CA PHE A 185 -12.00 9.03 14.01
C PHE A 185 -11.90 8.69 15.52
N LYS A 186 -13.05 8.57 16.21
CA LYS A 186 -13.09 8.47 17.69
C LYS A 186 -12.79 7.07 18.24
N ASN A 187 -13.08 6.01 17.49
CA ASN A 187 -13.04 4.61 17.96
C ASN A 187 -12.11 3.77 17.09
N SER A 188 -10.94 4.30 16.73
CA SER A 188 -9.97 3.58 15.91
C SER A 188 -9.30 2.45 16.70
N GLN A 189 -9.18 1.28 16.08
CA GLN A 189 -8.46 0.13 16.60
C GLN A 189 -7.31 -0.19 15.65
N ILE A 190 -6.10 -0.31 16.17
CA ILE A 190 -4.91 -0.70 15.41
C ILE A 190 -4.49 -2.08 15.86
N LYS A 191 -4.23 -2.96 14.89
CA LYS A 191 -3.70 -4.30 15.13
C LYS A 191 -2.46 -4.49 14.26
N SER A 192 -1.36 -4.89 14.87
CA SER A 192 -0.12 -5.23 14.16
C SER A 192 0.04 -6.73 14.00
N THR A 193 0.55 -7.12 12.85
CA THR A 193 0.87 -8.52 12.52
C THR A 193 2.19 -8.54 11.74
N PHE A 194 3.04 -9.53 12.02
CA PHE A 194 4.27 -9.74 11.28
C PHE A 194 4.04 -10.76 10.18
N TYR A 195 4.46 -10.40 8.97
CA TYR A 195 4.55 -11.30 7.83
C TYR A 195 6.02 -11.54 7.54
N THR A 196 6.39 -12.79 7.34
CA THR A 196 7.78 -13.19 7.16
C THR A 196 7.93 -13.97 5.85
N PRO A 197 7.83 -13.31 4.69
CA PRO A 197 8.09 -13.97 3.42
C PRO A 197 9.56 -14.41 3.38
N ARG A 198 9.81 -15.56 2.73
CA ARG A 198 11.15 -16.14 2.61
C ARG A 198 11.65 -15.98 1.19
N TYR A 199 12.89 -15.53 1.04
CA TYR A 199 13.55 -15.37 -0.24
C TYR A 199 14.86 -16.14 -0.29
N GLU A 200 15.19 -16.70 -1.43
CA GLU A 200 16.47 -17.40 -1.65
C GLU A 200 17.67 -16.47 -1.55
N SER A 201 17.48 -15.20 -1.92
CA SER A 201 18.50 -14.15 -1.89
C SER A 201 17.90 -12.77 -1.74
N VAL A 202 18.72 -11.80 -1.32
CA VAL A 202 18.32 -10.39 -1.33
C VAL A 202 18.02 -9.88 -2.74
N TRP A 203 18.61 -10.47 -3.77
CA TRP A 203 18.30 -10.16 -5.17
C TRP A 203 16.86 -10.50 -5.52
N THR A 204 16.37 -11.67 -5.09
CA THR A 204 14.99 -12.10 -5.33
C THR A 204 14.01 -11.14 -4.67
N LEU A 205 14.28 -10.71 -3.43
CA LEU A 205 13.52 -9.67 -2.76
C LEU A 205 13.51 -8.36 -3.56
N MET A 206 14.69 -7.86 -3.94
CA MET A 206 14.80 -6.59 -4.66
C MET A 206 14.09 -6.65 -6.02
N GLN A 207 14.12 -7.81 -6.68
CA GLN A 207 13.42 -8.03 -7.94
C GLN A 207 11.89 -8.02 -7.73
N GLU A 208 11.40 -8.63 -6.64
CA GLU A 208 9.99 -8.58 -6.28
C GLU A 208 9.54 -7.15 -5.99
N LEU A 209 10.28 -6.41 -5.15
CA LEU A 209 9.98 -5.00 -4.88
C LEU A 209 9.95 -4.15 -6.16
N LYS A 210 10.86 -4.44 -7.11
CA LYS A 210 10.87 -3.79 -8.43
C LYS A 210 9.62 -4.15 -9.24
N ASN A 211 9.25 -5.41 -9.29
CA ASN A 211 8.08 -5.91 -10.03
C ASN A 211 6.74 -5.42 -9.42
N LEU A 212 6.73 -5.12 -8.12
CA LEU A 212 5.62 -4.46 -7.43
C LEU A 212 5.56 -2.94 -7.70
N GLY A 213 6.61 -2.33 -8.29
CA GLY A 213 6.70 -0.88 -8.39
C GLY A 213 7.10 -0.19 -7.07
N ALA A 214 7.45 -0.95 -6.04
CA ALA A 214 7.77 -0.47 -4.69
C ALA A 214 9.25 -0.04 -4.56
N HIS A 215 9.82 0.59 -5.59
CA HIS A 215 11.23 0.99 -5.62
C HIS A 215 11.39 2.47 -5.98
N HIS A 216 12.45 3.09 -5.47
CA HIS A 216 12.96 4.41 -5.89
C HIS A 216 11.99 5.60 -5.85
N VAL A 217 11.10 5.67 -4.88
CA VAL A 217 10.10 6.74 -4.76
C VAL A 217 10.40 7.76 -3.66
N ILE A 218 11.61 7.75 -3.10
CA ILE A 218 12.02 8.65 -2.02
C ILE A 218 12.60 9.93 -2.60
N ALA A 219 12.10 11.09 -2.16
CA ALA A 219 12.74 12.37 -2.44
C ALA A 219 14.10 12.43 -1.72
N GLY A 220 15.14 12.89 -2.41
CA GLY A 220 16.51 12.95 -1.84
C GLY A 220 17.31 11.66 -1.97
N ARG A 221 16.83 10.68 -2.74
CA ARG A 221 17.60 9.48 -3.07
C ARG A 221 18.94 9.78 -3.74
N ASN A 222 19.89 8.88 -3.60
CA ASN A 222 21.10 8.93 -4.40
C ASN A 222 20.76 8.82 -5.90
N LYS A 223 21.07 9.86 -6.69
CA LYS A 223 20.87 9.86 -8.13
C LYS A 223 22.00 9.17 -8.89
N LYS A 224 23.08 8.79 -8.19
CA LYS A 224 24.20 8.05 -8.81
C LYS A 224 23.82 6.59 -9.00
N ILE A 225 24.38 5.97 -10.01
CA ILE A 225 24.25 4.53 -10.25
C ILE A 225 24.92 3.78 -9.08
N THR A 226 24.21 2.84 -8.49
CA THR A 226 24.78 1.95 -7.48
C THR A 226 25.92 1.14 -8.09
N THR A 227 27.13 1.28 -7.55
CA THR A 227 28.29 0.56 -8.05
C THR A 227 28.20 -0.92 -7.68
N LYS A 228 28.92 -1.77 -8.43
CA LYS A 228 29.04 -3.22 -8.13
C LYS A 228 29.55 -3.44 -6.71
N THR A 229 30.54 -2.66 -6.29
CA THR A 229 31.12 -2.73 -4.93
C THR A 229 30.08 -2.40 -3.86
N ALA A 230 29.33 -1.29 -4.02
CA ALA A 230 28.26 -0.90 -3.07
C ALA A 230 27.19 -1.99 -2.97
N MET A 231 26.79 -2.58 -4.10
CA MET A 231 25.83 -3.68 -4.11
C MET A 231 26.37 -4.92 -3.39
N GLN A 232 27.62 -5.28 -3.61
CA GLN A 232 28.26 -6.43 -2.92
C GLN A 232 28.36 -6.19 -1.41
N GLN A 233 28.71 -4.98 -0.97
CA GLN A 233 28.75 -4.62 0.44
C GLN A 233 27.37 -4.76 1.09
N MET A 234 26.33 -4.24 0.46
CA MET A 234 24.94 -4.38 0.93
C MET A 234 24.54 -5.85 1.03
N ILE A 235 24.81 -6.67 -0.01
CA ILE A 235 24.50 -8.09 0.00
C ILE A 235 25.23 -8.80 1.17
N SER A 236 26.51 -8.54 1.35
CA SER A 236 27.28 -9.13 2.45
C SER A 236 26.77 -8.70 3.83
N ALA A 237 26.31 -7.46 3.98
CA ALA A 237 25.70 -6.99 5.22
C ALA A 237 24.34 -7.64 5.46
N TYR A 238 23.53 -7.81 4.40
CA TYR A 238 22.22 -8.44 4.46
C TYR A 238 22.30 -9.92 4.85
N GLU A 239 23.32 -10.66 4.35
CA GLU A 239 23.53 -12.08 4.69
C GLU A 239 23.73 -12.32 6.20
N LYS A 240 24.17 -11.32 6.97
CA LYS A 240 24.25 -11.41 8.44
C LYS A 240 22.88 -11.55 9.12
N HIS A 241 21.81 -11.15 8.45
CA HIS A 241 20.43 -11.30 8.92
C HIS A 241 19.80 -12.63 8.49
N ARG A 242 20.55 -13.48 7.77
CA ARG A 242 20.03 -14.76 7.30
C ARG A 242 19.86 -15.73 8.46
N VAL A 243 18.61 -16.15 8.70
CA VAL A 243 18.28 -17.21 9.68
C VAL A 243 17.63 -18.35 8.90
N ASN A 244 18.30 -19.53 8.84
CA ASN A 244 17.78 -20.77 8.21
C ASN A 244 17.05 -20.57 6.88
N LEU A 245 17.75 -20.06 5.84
CA LEU A 245 17.19 -19.73 4.54
C LEU A 245 16.18 -18.55 4.58
N SER A 246 16.75 -17.35 4.77
CA SER A 246 16.15 -16.06 4.44
C SER A 246 14.86 -15.67 5.20
N LEU A 247 14.96 -14.73 6.12
CA LEU A 247 13.84 -14.08 6.79
C LEU A 247 13.83 -12.58 6.47
N ILE A 248 12.70 -12.07 6.00
CA ILE A 248 12.43 -10.64 5.92
C ILE A 248 11.17 -10.38 6.71
N HIS A 249 11.22 -9.42 7.64
CA HIS A 249 10.05 -8.96 8.36
C HIS A 249 9.36 -7.87 7.54
N ILE A 250 8.12 -8.07 7.21
CA ILE A 250 7.24 -7.06 6.61
C ILE A 250 6.09 -6.80 7.55
#